data_5495a6f08a8dfb149b61c9670212ac0e
#
_entry.id   5495a6f08a8dfb149b61c9670212ac0e
#
_cell.length_a   1.000
_cell.length_b   1.000
_cell.length_c   1.000
_cell.angle_alpha   90.00
_cell.angle_beta   90.00
_cell.angle_gamma   90.00
#
_symmetry.space_group_name_H-M   'P 1'
#
loop_
_entity.id
_entity.type
_entity.pdbx_description
1 polymer ?
#
loop_
_entity_poly.entity_id
_entity_poly.type
_entity_poly.pdbx_seq_one_letter_code
_entity_poly.pdbx_strand_id
1 'polypeptide(L)'
;LESISKQYEIRNLFSYQESGIQLTYNRDKAVAEYCKIKDISWHQYQRDGILRGIQNRSGWDKHWFVTMHSPIIQNTFSVQQPLSIESPYPLQHELEQQLNNYPNQFQPAGEDAAFKYLESFVSGRGLLYSKNISKPLESRTSCGRISPYLSWGNISVRQAYQFVYNHS
;
A
#
# COMPACT_ATOMS: atom_id res chain seq x y z
N LEU A 1 -18.07 7.46 1.52
CA LEU A 1 -19.10 6.44 1.77
C LEU A 1 -20.50 7.03 1.65
N GLU A 2 -20.82 8.11 2.36
CA GLU A 2 -22.14 8.71 2.36
C GLU A 2 -22.65 9.06 0.96
N SER A 3 -21.84 9.66 0.09
CA SER A 3 -22.22 10.00 -1.29
C SER A 3 -22.50 8.76 -2.13
N ILE A 4 -21.73 7.69 -1.91
CA ILE A 4 -21.92 6.40 -2.63
C ILE A 4 -23.18 5.70 -2.12
N SER A 5 -23.44 5.70 -0.83
CA SER A 5 -24.61 5.06 -0.24
C SER A 5 -25.93 5.74 -0.59
N LYS A 6 -25.91 6.97 -1.13
CA LYS A 6 -27.10 7.63 -1.69
C LYS A 6 -27.47 7.09 -3.08
N GLN A 7 -26.51 6.50 -3.79
CA GLN A 7 -26.68 6.00 -5.16
C GLN A 7 -26.76 4.47 -5.20
N TYR A 8 -26.07 3.79 -4.27
CA TYR A 8 -25.93 2.35 -4.25
C TYR A 8 -26.10 1.78 -2.83
N GLU A 9 -26.65 0.58 -2.75
CA GLU A 9 -26.67 -0.21 -1.52
C GLU A 9 -25.27 -0.80 -1.27
N ILE A 10 -24.62 -0.37 -0.20
CA ILE A 10 -23.31 -0.90 0.21
C ILE A 10 -23.55 -2.00 1.24
N ARG A 11 -23.22 -3.24 0.94
CA ARG A 11 -23.31 -4.38 1.88
C ARG A 11 -22.00 -4.69 2.57
N ASN A 12 -20.90 -4.57 1.86
CA ASN A 12 -19.57 -4.90 2.38
C ASN A 12 -18.58 -3.78 2.08
N LEU A 13 -17.73 -3.49 3.06
CA LEU A 13 -16.58 -2.61 2.94
C LEU A 13 -15.33 -3.42 3.28
N PHE A 14 -14.32 -3.36 2.42
CA PHE A 14 -13.04 -4.03 2.61
C PHE A 14 -11.93 -2.99 2.69
N SER A 15 -11.09 -3.08 3.71
CA SER A 15 -9.94 -2.18 3.85
C SER A 15 -8.79 -2.83 4.60
N TYR A 16 -7.64 -2.19 4.59
CA TYR A 16 -6.57 -2.50 5.53
C TYR A 16 -6.81 -1.79 6.86
N GLN A 17 -6.28 -2.39 7.93
CA GLN A 17 -6.24 -1.75 9.24
C GLN A 17 -5.32 -0.54 9.21
N GLU A 18 -5.78 0.56 9.78
CA GLU A 18 -4.96 1.75 9.92
C GLU A 18 -3.84 1.56 10.95
N SER A 19 -2.64 1.96 10.60
CA SER A 19 -1.45 1.94 11.46
C SER A 19 -0.73 3.29 11.51
N GLY A 20 -1.39 4.35 11.06
CA GLY A 20 -0.83 5.70 10.95
C GLY A 20 -1.02 6.56 12.20
N ILE A 21 -1.44 7.80 11.99
CA ILE A 21 -1.56 8.83 13.02
C ILE A 21 -2.96 8.90 13.62
N GLN A 22 -3.11 9.65 14.72
CA GLN A 22 -4.39 9.80 15.42
C GLN A 22 -5.54 10.29 14.52
N LEU A 23 -5.24 11.15 13.54
CA LEU A 23 -6.25 11.64 12.60
C LEU A 23 -6.87 10.50 11.76
N THR A 24 -6.04 9.64 11.21
CA THR A 24 -6.48 8.50 10.40
C THR A 24 -7.17 7.43 11.27
N TYR A 25 -6.74 7.29 12.52
CA TYR A 25 -7.40 6.42 13.47
C TYR A 25 -8.80 6.93 13.85
N ASN A 26 -8.97 8.24 14.02
CA ASN A 26 -10.28 8.85 14.27
C ASN A 26 -11.22 8.72 13.06
N ARG A 27 -10.68 8.83 11.84
CA ARG A 27 -11.42 8.54 10.60
C ARG A 27 -11.98 7.11 10.64
N ASP A 28 -11.17 6.12 11.00
CA ASP A 28 -11.59 4.73 11.03
C ASP A 28 -12.68 4.49 12.08
N LYS A 29 -12.64 5.19 13.22
CA LYS A 29 -13.73 5.16 14.20
C LYS A 29 -15.03 5.70 13.62
N ALA A 30 -14.98 6.82 12.90
CA ALA A 30 -16.15 7.39 12.25
C ALA A 30 -16.70 6.46 11.16
N VAL A 31 -15.83 5.79 10.40
CA VAL A 31 -16.24 4.79 9.41
C VAL A 31 -16.89 3.59 10.07
N ALA A 32 -16.37 3.10 11.20
CA ALA A 32 -16.94 1.99 11.95
C ALA A 32 -18.37 2.31 12.43
N GLU A 33 -18.57 3.50 12.98
CA GLU A 33 -19.88 3.96 13.44
C GLU A 33 -20.87 4.10 12.26
N TYR A 34 -20.41 4.68 11.15
CA TYR A 34 -21.22 4.78 9.93
C TYR A 34 -21.64 3.41 9.40
N CYS A 35 -20.70 2.46 9.33
CA CYS A 35 -20.98 1.10 8.88
C CYS A 35 -22.01 0.41 9.78
N LYS A 36 -21.90 0.58 11.11
CA LYS A 36 -22.86 0.06 12.09
C LYS A 36 -24.26 0.64 11.90
N ILE A 37 -24.37 1.96 11.71
CA ILE A 37 -25.68 2.64 11.49
C ILE A 37 -26.33 2.19 10.19
N LYS A 38 -25.53 1.92 9.15
CA LYS A 38 -26.01 1.56 7.80
C LYS A 38 -26.09 0.06 7.55
N ASP A 39 -25.82 -0.78 8.55
CA ASP A 39 -25.77 -2.25 8.44
C ASP A 39 -24.77 -2.72 7.34
N ILE A 40 -23.61 -2.07 7.28
CA ILE A 40 -22.53 -2.41 6.35
C ILE A 40 -21.53 -3.32 7.07
N SER A 41 -21.26 -4.50 6.53
CA SER A 41 -20.21 -5.39 7.04
C SER A 41 -18.84 -4.84 6.69
N TRP A 42 -18.08 -4.37 7.68
CA TRP A 42 -16.73 -3.84 7.46
C TRP A 42 -15.66 -4.88 7.78
N HIS A 43 -14.94 -5.33 6.74
CA HIS A 43 -13.86 -6.31 6.81
C HIS A 43 -12.51 -5.60 6.79
N GLN A 44 -11.76 -5.70 7.89
CA GLN A 44 -10.44 -5.09 8.03
C GLN A 44 -9.35 -6.16 8.00
N TYR A 45 -8.34 -5.98 7.14
CA TYR A 45 -7.23 -6.90 6.98
C TYR A 45 -5.92 -6.27 7.42
N GLN A 46 -5.05 -7.09 7.99
CA GLN A 46 -3.70 -6.66 8.31
C GLN A 46 -2.84 -6.64 7.04
N ARG A 47 -2.04 -5.58 6.87
CA ARG A 47 -1.26 -5.36 5.66
C ARG A 47 0.20 -5.79 5.82
N ASP A 48 0.90 -5.28 6.85
CA ASP A 48 2.37 -5.24 6.90
C ASP A 48 2.96 -6.07 8.07
N GLY A 49 2.18 -6.98 8.64
CA GLY A 49 2.60 -7.75 9.82
C GLY A 49 2.66 -6.92 11.11
N ILE A 50 1.99 -5.76 11.14
CA ILE A 50 1.98 -4.86 12.30
C ILE A 50 0.98 -5.34 13.33
N LEU A 51 1.43 -5.57 14.56
CA LEU A 51 0.56 -5.83 15.71
C LEU A 51 0.12 -4.51 16.33
N ARG A 52 -1.19 -4.24 16.34
CA ARG A 52 -1.76 -3.02 16.94
C ARG A 52 -2.01 -3.23 18.44
N GLY A 53 -1.83 -2.15 19.23
CA GLY A 53 -2.16 -2.17 20.66
C GLY A 53 -1.24 -3.01 21.53
N ILE A 54 -0.05 -3.40 21.05
CA ILE A 54 0.95 -4.12 21.84
C ILE A 54 1.61 -3.18 22.84
N GLN A 55 1.85 -3.67 24.06
CA GLN A 55 2.56 -2.91 25.11
C GLN A 55 4.08 -3.03 25.00
N ASN A 56 4.58 -4.09 24.37
CA ASN A 56 6.01 -4.34 24.16
C ASN A 56 6.22 -5.11 22.86
N ARG A 57 7.48 -5.29 22.44
CA ARG A 57 7.83 -5.98 21.19
C ARG A 57 8.02 -7.50 21.32
N SER A 58 7.70 -8.11 22.46
CA SER A 58 7.87 -9.54 22.65
C SER A 58 7.05 -10.32 21.62
N GLY A 59 7.69 -11.21 20.86
CA GLY A 59 7.07 -12.02 19.82
C GLY A 59 6.67 -11.29 18.54
N TRP A 60 6.97 -9.99 18.44
CA TRP A 60 6.66 -9.20 17.23
C TRP A 60 7.41 -9.72 16.00
N ASP A 61 8.68 -10.01 16.14
CA ASP A 61 9.55 -10.57 15.10
C ASP A 61 9.00 -11.90 14.58
N LYS A 62 8.65 -12.82 15.48
CA LYS A 62 8.05 -14.11 15.13
C LYS A 62 6.75 -13.93 14.33
N HIS A 63 5.87 -13.04 14.78
CA HIS A 63 4.63 -12.74 14.07
C HIS A 63 4.90 -12.15 12.69
N TRP A 64 5.85 -11.21 12.60
CA TRP A 64 6.24 -10.59 11.34
C TRP A 64 6.81 -11.63 10.36
N PHE A 65 7.71 -12.50 10.81
CA PHE A 65 8.26 -13.59 10.00
C PHE A 65 7.16 -14.52 9.46
N VAL A 66 6.24 -14.97 10.30
CA VAL A 66 5.09 -15.79 9.87
C VAL A 66 4.27 -15.08 8.81
N THR A 67 4.00 -13.79 8.98
CA THR A 67 3.27 -12.98 8.01
C THR A 67 4.01 -12.86 6.68
N MET A 68 5.32 -12.59 6.71
CA MET A 68 6.12 -12.40 5.49
C MET A 68 6.36 -13.70 4.71
N HIS A 69 6.38 -14.86 5.39
CA HIS A 69 6.52 -16.17 4.75
C HIS A 69 5.19 -16.81 4.34
N SER A 70 4.06 -16.21 4.68
CA SER A 70 2.75 -16.70 4.24
C SER A 70 2.61 -16.61 2.72
N PRO A 71 1.89 -17.52 2.06
CA PRO A 71 1.71 -17.50 0.62
C PRO A 71 1.16 -16.14 0.12
N ILE A 72 1.65 -15.71 -1.03
CA ILE A 72 1.08 -14.56 -1.73
C ILE A 72 -0.26 -14.98 -2.32
N ILE A 73 -1.30 -14.20 -2.05
CA ILE A 73 -2.64 -14.47 -2.57
C ILE A 73 -2.64 -14.18 -4.07
N GLN A 74 -2.98 -15.20 -4.86
CA GLN A 74 -3.21 -15.04 -6.29
C GLN A 74 -4.66 -14.59 -6.51
N ASN A 75 -4.83 -13.40 -7.04
CA ASN A 75 -6.16 -12.89 -7.34
C ASN A 75 -6.58 -13.33 -8.75
N THR A 76 -7.67 -14.06 -8.83
CA THR A 76 -8.34 -14.35 -10.11
C THR A 76 -9.48 -13.33 -10.26
N PHE A 77 -9.20 -12.22 -10.93
CA PHE A 77 -10.24 -11.24 -11.20
C PHE A 77 -11.10 -11.72 -12.36
N SER A 78 -12.39 -11.99 -12.10
CA SER A 78 -13.37 -12.01 -13.17
C SER A 78 -13.59 -10.57 -13.67
N VAL A 79 -13.76 -10.41 -14.98
CA VAL A 79 -14.06 -9.10 -15.56
C VAL A 79 -15.39 -8.61 -14.97
N GLN A 80 -15.33 -7.67 -14.06
CA GLN A 80 -16.50 -6.98 -13.51
C GLN A 80 -16.59 -5.60 -14.18
N GLN A 81 -17.79 -5.20 -14.53
CA GLN A 81 -17.99 -3.83 -15.00
C GLN A 81 -17.79 -2.87 -13.83
N PRO A 82 -16.88 -1.89 -13.95
CA PRO A 82 -16.71 -0.88 -12.92
C PRO A 82 -17.98 -0.05 -12.80
N LEU A 83 -18.38 0.26 -11.57
CA LEU A 83 -19.46 1.21 -11.31
C LEU A 83 -19.02 2.60 -11.72
N SER A 84 -19.83 3.29 -12.50
CA SER A 84 -19.65 4.72 -12.76
C SER A 84 -20.20 5.49 -11.57
N ILE A 85 -19.30 6.09 -10.81
CA ILE A 85 -19.64 6.90 -9.64
C ILE A 85 -19.23 8.34 -9.93
N GLU A 86 -20.19 9.24 -9.93
CA GLU A 86 -19.88 10.67 -9.96
C GLU A 86 -19.25 11.10 -8.63
N SER A 87 -18.02 11.59 -8.71
CA SER A 87 -17.34 12.11 -7.54
C SER A 87 -17.83 13.54 -7.23
N PRO A 88 -18.31 13.81 -5.99
CA PRO A 88 -18.61 15.18 -5.59
C PRO A 88 -17.34 16.02 -5.35
N TYR A 89 -16.16 15.42 -5.52
CA TYR A 89 -14.85 16.05 -5.35
C TYR A 89 -14.06 15.93 -6.65
N PRO A 90 -14.38 16.70 -7.70
CA PRO A 90 -13.61 16.67 -8.94
C PRO A 90 -12.18 17.18 -8.70
N LEU A 91 -11.24 16.62 -9.46
CA LEU A 91 -9.90 17.18 -9.49
C LEU A 91 -9.96 18.64 -9.99
N GLN A 92 -9.22 19.54 -9.32
CA GLN A 92 -9.03 20.88 -9.81
C GLN A 92 -8.23 20.84 -11.12
N HIS A 93 -8.63 21.66 -12.09
CA HIS A 93 -8.04 21.67 -13.43
C HIS A 93 -6.51 21.86 -13.43
N GLU A 94 -5.99 22.72 -12.56
CA GLU A 94 -4.54 22.95 -12.40
C GLU A 94 -3.81 21.70 -11.93
N LEU A 95 -4.41 20.93 -10.99
CA LEU A 95 -3.84 19.69 -10.52
C LEU A 95 -3.88 18.61 -11.61
N GLU A 96 -4.96 18.53 -12.39
CA GLU A 96 -5.08 17.64 -13.53
C GLU A 96 -4.00 17.93 -14.58
N GLN A 97 -3.75 19.21 -14.90
CA GLN A 97 -2.67 19.59 -15.80
C GLN A 97 -1.29 19.20 -15.25
N GLN A 98 -1.04 19.38 -13.95
CA GLN A 98 0.22 18.96 -13.32
C GLN A 98 0.41 17.43 -13.39
N LEU A 99 -0.63 16.65 -13.21
CA LEU A 99 -0.59 15.20 -13.32
C LEU A 99 -0.33 14.73 -14.76
N ASN A 100 -0.95 15.39 -15.74
CA ASN A 100 -0.73 15.09 -17.15
C ASN A 100 0.68 15.47 -17.64
N ASN A 101 1.30 16.48 -17.03
CA ASN A 101 2.66 16.93 -17.30
C ASN A 101 3.67 16.35 -16.29
N TYR A 102 3.43 15.16 -15.78
CA TYR A 102 4.28 14.50 -14.79
C TYR A 102 5.73 14.38 -15.28
N PRO A 103 6.71 14.90 -14.51
CA PRO A 103 8.10 14.89 -14.96
C PRO A 103 8.66 13.48 -15.07
N ASN A 104 9.26 13.13 -16.20
CA ASN A 104 9.87 11.82 -16.48
C ASN A 104 11.03 11.44 -15.55
N GLN A 105 11.52 12.38 -14.74
CA GLN A 105 12.55 12.12 -13.72
C GLN A 105 12.05 11.34 -12.51
N PHE A 106 10.74 11.27 -12.31
CA PHE A 106 10.12 10.49 -11.24
C PHE A 106 9.92 9.03 -11.64
N GLN A 107 9.74 8.17 -10.64
CA GLN A 107 9.53 6.76 -10.86
C GLN A 107 8.17 6.51 -11.52
N PRO A 108 8.11 5.70 -12.59
CA PRO A 108 6.82 5.33 -13.17
C PRO A 108 5.98 4.55 -12.17
N ALA A 109 4.66 4.69 -12.23
CA ALA A 109 3.72 3.98 -11.36
C ALA A 109 3.52 2.51 -11.80
N GLY A 110 2.93 1.73 -10.90
CA GLY A 110 2.45 0.38 -11.19
C GLY A 110 3.32 -0.74 -10.65
N GLU A 111 2.74 -1.93 -10.65
CA GLU A 111 3.35 -3.16 -10.12
C GLU A 111 4.59 -3.57 -10.92
N ASP A 112 4.52 -3.54 -12.25
CA ASP A 112 5.64 -3.88 -13.13
C ASP A 112 6.85 -2.99 -12.88
N ALA A 113 6.63 -1.68 -12.65
CA ALA A 113 7.70 -0.75 -12.33
C ALA A 113 8.32 -1.09 -10.96
N ALA A 114 7.51 -1.45 -9.98
CA ALA A 114 7.99 -1.87 -8.66
C ALA A 114 8.90 -3.11 -8.77
N PHE A 115 8.50 -4.13 -9.52
CA PHE A 115 9.31 -5.33 -9.71
C PHE A 115 10.60 -5.05 -10.49
N LYS A 116 10.60 -4.17 -11.49
CA LYS A 116 11.85 -3.73 -12.16
C LYS A 116 12.83 -3.07 -11.18
N TYR A 117 12.33 -2.28 -10.23
CA TYR A 117 13.17 -1.70 -9.17
C TYR A 117 13.71 -2.76 -8.21
N LEU A 118 12.92 -3.75 -7.82
CA LEU A 118 13.37 -4.87 -6.99
C LEU A 118 14.43 -5.69 -7.72
N GLU A 119 14.17 -6.09 -8.96
CA GLU A 119 15.10 -6.84 -9.80
C GLU A 119 16.44 -6.13 -9.93
N SER A 120 16.43 -4.85 -10.29
CA SER A 120 17.68 -4.08 -10.41
C SER A 120 18.41 -3.91 -9.07
N PHE A 121 17.69 -3.95 -7.96
CA PHE A 121 18.28 -3.91 -6.63
C PHE A 121 19.03 -5.22 -6.32
N VAL A 122 18.38 -6.36 -6.48
CA VAL A 122 18.99 -7.68 -6.20
C VAL A 122 20.07 -8.04 -7.20
N SER A 123 19.96 -7.61 -8.46
CA SER A 123 20.95 -7.89 -9.52
C SER A 123 22.23 -7.07 -9.42
N GLY A 124 22.31 -6.04 -8.59
CA GLY A 124 23.55 -5.27 -8.49
C GLY A 124 23.49 -3.96 -7.72
N ARG A 125 22.45 -3.13 -7.89
CA ARG A 125 22.38 -1.83 -7.19
C ARG A 125 22.48 -1.95 -5.67
N GLY A 126 21.92 -3.02 -5.11
CA GLY A 126 21.88 -3.29 -3.68
C GLY A 126 23.22 -3.71 -3.07
N LEU A 127 24.22 -4.11 -3.86
CA LEU A 127 25.51 -4.56 -3.34
C LEU A 127 26.21 -3.53 -2.45
N LEU A 128 26.01 -2.26 -2.73
CA LEU A 128 26.59 -1.16 -1.96
C LEU A 128 25.57 -0.49 -1.01
N TYR A 129 24.42 -1.09 -0.79
CA TYR A 129 23.35 -0.51 0.04
C TYR A 129 23.83 -0.11 1.43
N SER A 130 24.42 -1.04 2.19
CA SER A 130 24.89 -0.79 3.56
C SER A 130 25.97 0.29 3.63
N LYS A 131 26.81 0.40 2.59
CA LYS A 131 27.88 1.41 2.51
C LYS A 131 27.34 2.80 2.19
N ASN A 132 26.25 2.86 1.44
CA ASN A 132 25.76 4.10 0.83
C ASN A 132 24.46 4.63 1.45
N ILE A 133 23.79 3.88 2.33
CA ILE A 133 22.49 4.25 2.90
C ILE A 133 22.48 5.63 3.58
N SER A 134 23.60 6.02 4.18
CA SER A 134 23.75 7.32 4.85
C SER A 134 24.35 8.42 3.96
N LYS A 135 24.55 8.14 2.67
CA LYS A 135 25.14 9.08 1.72
C LYS A 135 24.07 9.56 0.74
N PRO A 136 23.60 10.81 0.81
CA PRO A 136 22.43 11.27 0.06
C PRO A 136 22.55 11.10 -1.46
N LEU A 137 23.71 11.27 -2.03
CA LEU A 137 23.92 11.15 -3.48
C LEU A 137 23.99 9.68 -3.92
N GLU A 138 24.85 8.90 -3.29
CA GLU A 138 25.10 7.49 -3.63
C GLU A 138 23.89 6.59 -3.29
N SER A 139 23.14 6.93 -2.23
CA SER A 139 21.93 6.20 -1.86
C SER A 139 20.85 6.26 -2.93
N ARG A 140 20.82 7.32 -3.75
CA ARG A 140 19.85 7.43 -4.87
C ARG A 140 19.97 6.30 -5.87
N THR A 141 21.15 5.76 -6.05
CA THR A 141 21.42 4.64 -6.97
C THR A 141 21.42 3.28 -6.28
N SER A 142 21.89 3.19 -5.01
CA SER A 142 22.07 1.92 -4.32
C SER A 142 20.92 1.51 -3.38
N CYS A 143 19.94 2.38 -3.13
CA CYS A 143 18.73 2.03 -2.37
C CYS A 143 17.69 1.32 -3.22
N GLY A 144 16.81 0.53 -2.57
CA GLY A 144 15.75 -0.23 -3.24
C GLY A 144 14.72 0.64 -3.99
N ARG A 145 14.45 1.85 -3.48
CA ARG A 145 13.54 2.83 -4.06
C ARG A 145 12.09 2.34 -4.23
N ILE A 146 11.67 1.38 -3.42
CA ILE A 146 10.34 0.76 -3.50
C ILE A 146 9.30 1.43 -2.59
N SER A 147 9.69 2.37 -1.74
CA SER A 147 8.77 3.02 -0.78
C SER A 147 7.52 3.66 -1.40
N PRO A 148 7.58 4.33 -2.56
CA PRO A 148 6.36 4.84 -3.20
C PRO A 148 5.39 3.73 -3.57
N TYR A 149 5.90 2.62 -4.11
CA TYR A 149 5.09 1.48 -4.53
C TYR A 149 4.42 0.77 -3.35
N LEU A 150 5.13 0.66 -2.23
CA LEU A 150 4.56 0.13 -0.98
C LEU A 150 3.50 1.06 -0.40
N SER A 151 3.74 2.38 -0.41
CA SER A 151 2.79 3.38 0.09
C SER A 151 1.47 3.37 -0.67
N TRP A 152 1.55 3.29 -2.00
CA TRP A 152 0.38 3.28 -2.88
C TRP A 152 -0.22 1.88 -3.07
N GLY A 153 0.41 0.84 -2.52
CA GLY A 153 -0.09 -0.54 -2.62
C GLY A 153 0.06 -1.15 -4.00
N ASN A 154 1.00 -0.66 -4.82
CA ASN A 154 1.33 -1.30 -6.09
C ASN A 154 1.90 -2.71 -5.87
N ILE A 155 2.68 -2.89 -4.81
CA ILE A 155 3.13 -4.18 -4.28
C ILE A 155 2.94 -4.21 -2.76
N SER A 156 2.77 -5.39 -2.21
CA SER A 156 2.76 -5.60 -0.76
C SER A 156 4.18 -5.73 -0.21
N VAL A 157 4.36 -5.45 1.09
CA VAL A 157 5.63 -5.72 1.79
C VAL A 157 6.02 -7.19 1.68
N ARG A 158 5.03 -8.10 1.73
CA ARG A 158 5.24 -9.54 1.58
C ARG A 158 5.81 -9.90 0.21
N GLN A 159 5.25 -9.36 -0.88
CA GLN A 159 5.78 -9.56 -2.23
C GLN A 159 7.22 -9.07 -2.33
N ALA A 160 7.51 -7.87 -1.84
CA ALA A 160 8.85 -7.31 -1.85
C ALA A 160 9.83 -8.16 -1.03
N TYR A 161 9.43 -8.58 0.18
CA TYR A 161 10.25 -9.43 1.04
C TYR A 161 10.57 -10.77 0.39
N GLN A 162 9.55 -11.51 -0.10
CA GLN A 162 9.75 -12.81 -0.72
C GLN A 162 10.56 -12.72 -2.01
N PHE A 163 10.36 -11.65 -2.79
CA PHE A 163 11.16 -11.40 -3.99
C PHE A 163 12.64 -11.29 -3.63
N VAL A 164 13.00 -10.43 -2.69
CA VAL A 164 14.40 -10.25 -2.28
C VAL A 164 14.95 -11.53 -1.63
N TYR A 165 14.20 -12.18 -0.75
CA TYR A 165 14.61 -13.40 -0.07
C TYR A 165 14.94 -14.54 -1.04
N ASN A 166 14.19 -14.69 -2.12
CA ASN A 166 14.41 -15.73 -3.12
C ASN A 166 15.54 -15.42 -4.12
N HIS A 167 16.07 -14.19 -4.12
CA HIS A 167 17.14 -13.75 -5.01
C HIS A 167 18.44 -13.37 -4.27
N SER A 168 18.50 -13.58 -2.94
CA SER A 168 19.66 -13.27 -2.08
C SER A 168 20.61 -14.44 -1.89
#